data_71e276db3c37d3cebd35f248d238925f
#
_entry.id   71e276db3c37d3cebd35f248d238925f
#
_cell.length_a   1.000
_cell.length_b   1.000
_cell.length_c   1.000
_cell.angle_alpha   90.00
_cell.angle_beta   90.00
_cell.angle_gamma   90.00
#
_symmetry.space_group_name_H-M   'P 1'
#
loop_
_entity.id
_entity.type
_entity.pdbx_description
1 polymer ?
#
loop_
_entity_poly.entity_id
_entity_poly.type
_entity_poly.pdbx_seq_one_letter_code
_entity_poly.pdbx_strand_id
1 'polypeptide(L)'
;FISYSRKDRVFVDEICNAFNQVGITYFIDHSGILSGEQYAETIIRAIKNARFIIYLMSENSSESTWTWREISYAKQLGKQIIPIKIDNSPISTQFLFEFPRLQIIDAIPFSIHSLLGKLEPIITNGIKRTSSDSITNQSQIQAIKKQELDNYTPKSIDIDIFISYRRIDGRDQARNIMQGLKLSGYPKVFFDYKSIRDGVFNTQILDAIYSCNDFILLLTPLAMKNCAREDDWVAREIRTAFKYNKKIIPIVIENTFPGWPDDFPRDMNPIKDIQFHKLLIDEYFEDSIKRLAHRLST
;
A
#
# COMPACT_ATOMS: atom_id res chain seq x y z
N PHE A 1 7.26 -3.52 9.37
CA PHE A 1 8.24 -2.70 8.66
C PHE A 1 9.33 -3.60 8.09
N ILE A 2 9.74 -3.38 6.83
CA ILE A 2 10.84 -4.10 6.19
C ILE A 2 11.98 -3.13 5.97
N SER A 3 13.10 -3.35 6.67
CA SER A 3 14.36 -2.62 6.54
C SER A 3 15.29 -3.38 5.58
N TYR A 4 15.78 -2.72 4.55
CA TYR A 4 16.56 -3.34 3.49
C TYR A 4 17.42 -2.32 2.73
N SER A 5 18.46 -2.78 2.06
CA SER A 5 19.19 -1.94 1.10
C SER A 5 18.41 -1.85 -0.23
N ARG A 6 18.32 -0.67 -0.80
CA ARG A 6 17.62 -0.47 -2.09
C ARG A 6 18.15 -1.35 -3.22
N LYS A 7 19.40 -1.75 -3.14
CA LYS A 7 20.01 -2.67 -4.09
C LYS A 7 19.39 -4.09 -4.04
N ASP A 8 18.74 -4.44 -2.90
CA ASP A 8 18.12 -5.74 -2.67
C ASP A 8 16.62 -5.75 -3.01
N ARG A 9 16.17 -4.79 -3.79
CA ARG A 9 14.76 -4.57 -4.12
C ARG A 9 14.03 -5.80 -4.65
N VAL A 10 14.69 -6.62 -5.46
CA VAL A 10 14.09 -7.83 -6.05
C VAL A 10 13.57 -8.78 -4.96
N PHE A 11 14.36 -9.03 -3.91
CA PHE A 11 13.93 -9.88 -2.78
C PHE A 11 12.76 -9.28 -2.01
N VAL A 12 12.78 -7.95 -1.84
CA VAL A 12 11.69 -7.24 -1.14
C VAL A 12 10.39 -7.34 -1.92
N ASP A 13 10.43 -7.19 -3.23
CA ASP A 13 9.23 -7.28 -4.07
C ASP A 13 8.60 -8.67 -4.00
N GLU A 14 9.40 -9.75 -3.97
CA GLU A 14 8.90 -11.10 -3.77
C GLU A 14 8.26 -11.29 -2.38
N ILE A 15 8.88 -10.77 -1.32
CA ILE A 15 8.33 -10.80 0.05
C ILE A 15 7.02 -10.01 0.12
N CYS A 16 6.98 -8.82 -0.47
CA CYS A 16 5.79 -7.99 -0.50
C CYS A 16 4.63 -8.65 -1.25
N ASN A 17 4.92 -9.28 -2.39
CA ASN A 17 3.92 -10.03 -3.15
C ASN A 17 3.35 -11.19 -2.33
N ALA A 18 4.21 -11.93 -1.64
CA ALA A 18 3.78 -13.03 -0.79
C ALA A 18 2.96 -12.54 0.43
N PHE A 19 3.37 -11.46 1.07
CA PHE A 19 2.61 -10.85 2.17
C PHE A 19 1.23 -10.37 1.72
N ASN A 20 1.13 -9.80 0.52
CA ASN A 20 -0.16 -9.41 -0.06
C ASN A 20 -1.08 -10.61 -0.28
N GLN A 21 -0.53 -11.77 -0.72
CA GLN A 21 -1.30 -12.99 -0.94
C GLN A 21 -1.91 -13.54 0.37
N VAL A 22 -1.19 -13.42 1.49
CA VAL A 22 -1.64 -13.91 2.80
C VAL A 22 -2.24 -12.81 3.70
N GLY A 23 -2.43 -11.60 3.18
CA GLY A 23 -3.07 -10.50 3.89
C GLY A 23 -2.22 -9.84 4.99
N ILE A 24 -0.89 -9.99 4.96
CA ILE A 24 0.02 -9.33 5.89
C ILE A 24 0.25 -7.90 5.43
N THR A 25 -0.04 -6.93 6.29
CA THR A 25 0.26 -5.52 6.05
C THR A 25 1.73 -5.22 6.34
N TYR A 26 2.38 -4.44 5.49
CA TYR A 26 3.78 -4.08 5.66
C TYR A 26 4.06 -2.65 5.24
N PHE A 27 5.17 -2.13 5.73
CA PHE A 27 5.76 -0.88 5.28
C PHE A 27 7.15 -1.14 4.71
N ILE A 28 7.44 -0.59 3.55
CA ILE A 28 8.78 -0.53 2.95
C ILE A 28 9.11 0.90 2.54
N ASP A 29 10.38 1.25 2.63
CA ASP A 29 10.84 2.52 2.09
C ASP A 29 10.93 2.48 0.56
N HIS A 30 10.08 3.28 -0.09
CA HIS A 30 10.08 3.46 -1.54
C HIS A 30 10.76 4.75 -2.01
N SER A 31 11.33 5.54 -1.09
CA SER A 31 11.57 6.94 -1.38
C SER A 31 12.71 7.20 -2.35
N GLY A 32 12.33 7.84 -3.46
CA GLY A 32 13.17 8.68 -4.27
C GLY A 32 12.72 10.15 -4.29
N ILE A 33 11.68 10.54 -3.50
CA ILE A 33 10.96 11.80 -3.76
C ILE A 33 10.76 12.69 -2.51
N LEU A 34 10.97 12.20 -1.30
CA LEU A 34 10.94 13.06 -0.11
C LEU A 34 12.37 13.46 0.28
N SER A 35 12.63 14.75 0.31
CA SER A 35 13.88 15.33 0.83
C SER A 35 13.74 15.68 2.31
N GLY A 36 14.77 15.38 3.11
CA GLY A 36 14.97 15.98 4.42
C GLY A 36 14.13 15.43 5.57
N GLU A 37 13.68 16.31 6.44
CA GLU A 37 13.04 16.01 7.73
C GLU A 37 11.76 15.21 7.63
N GLN A 38 10.88 15.52 6.66
CA GLN A 38 9.60 14.81 6.46
C GLN A 38 9.78 13.31 6.15
N TYR A 39 10.89 12.96 5.51
CA TYR A 39 11.24 11.58 5.22
C TYR A 39 11.61 10.81 6.50
N ALA A 40 12.48 11.40 7.33
CA ALA A 40 12.90 10.80 8.58
C ALA A 40 11.70 10.57 9.53
N GLU A 41 10.80 11.55 9.64
CA GLU A 41 9.58 11.43 10.45
C GLU A 41 8.66 10.30 9.99
N THR A 42 8.55 10.10 8.68
CA THR A 42 7.74 9.02 8.12
C THR A 42 8.29 7.64 8.48
N ILE A 43 9.62 7.44 8.39
CA ILE A 43 10.28 6.20 8.79
C ILE A 43 10.14 5.97 10.29
N ILE A 44 10.39 6.99 11.11
CA ILE A 44 10.23 6.94 12.58
C ILE A 44 8.83 6.49 12.95
N ARG A 45 7.80 7.08 12.35
CA ARG A 45 6.40 6.74 12.59
C ARG A 45 6.08 5.31 12.15
N ALA A 46 6.57 4.90 10.98
CA ALA A 46 6.36 3.55 10.48
C ALA A 46 7.01 2.48 11.40
N ILE A 47 8.22 2.72 11.90
CA ILE A 47 8.88 1.82 12.86
C ILE A 47 8.11 1.80 14.19
N LYS A 48 7.65 2.97 14.70
CA LYS A 48 6.82 3.04 15.92
C LYS A 48 5.56 2.21 15.81
N ASN A 49 4.89 2.25 14.68
CA ASN A 49 3.61 1.56 14.44
C ASN A 49 3.78 0.10 14.03
N ALA A 50 4.96 -0.29 13.57
CA ALA A 50 5.23 -1.66 13.18
C ALA A 50 5.26 -2.58 14.42
N ARG A 51 4.66 -3.76 14.27
CA ARG A 51 4.72 -4.83 15.27
C ARG A 51 6.02 -5.60 15.17
N PHE A 52 6.44 -5.90 13.94
CA PHE A 52 7.67 -6.60 13.61
C PHE A 52 8.53 -5.74 12.69
N ILE A 53 9.83 -5.85 12.86
CA ILE A 53 10.83 -5.28 11.97
C ILE A 53 11.53 -6.42 11.27
N ILE A 54 11.28 -6.60 9.99
CA ILE A 54 12.02 -7.53 9.14
C ILE A 54 13.26 -6.81 8.66
N TYR A 55 14.42 -7.37 8.95
CA TYR A 55 15.70 -6.84 8.48
C TYR A 55 16.30 -7.79 7.46
N LEU A 56 16.37 -7.39 6.19
CA LEU A 56 17.04 -8.17 5.14
C LEU A 56 18.54 -7.95 5.23
N MET A 57 19.25 -9.01 5.57
CA MET A 57 20.71 -9.03 5.74
C MET A 57 21.37 -9.45 4.44
N SER A 58 22.15 -8.56 3.89
CA SER A 58 22.99 -8.74 2.69
C SER A 58 24.28 -7.95 2.81
N GLU A 59 25.22 -8.15 1.90
CA GLU A 59 26.38 -7.28 1.75
C GLU A 59 25.95 -5.82 1.63
N ASN A 60 24.95 -5.55 0.77
CA ASN A 60 24.44 -4.22 0.54
C ASN A 60 23.80 -3.56 1.79
N SER A 61 23.09 -4.34 2.60
CA SER A 61 22.43 -3.83 3.81
C SER A 61 23.43 -3.57 4.94
N SER A 62 24.52 -4.34 5.01
CA SER A 62 25.57 -4.15 6.01
C SER A 62 26.33 -2.84 5.82
N GLU A 63 26.43 -2.35 4.60
CA GLU A 63 27.05 -1.06 4.24
C GLU A 63 26.08 0.12 4.32
N SER A 64 24.79 -0.14 4.50
CA SER A 64 23.74 0.89 4.48
C SER A 64 23.62 1.61 5.83
N THR A 65 24.03 2.85 5.89
CA THR A 65 23.84 3.71 7.07
C THR A 65 22.35 3.88 7.43
N TRP A 66 21.47 3.90 6.45
CA TRP A 66 20.02 4.03 6.67
C TRP A 66 19.43 2.79 7.32
N THR A 67 19.70 1.63 6.78
CA THR A 67 19.27 0.35 7.32
C THR A 67 19.71 0.21 8.78
N TRP A 68 20.96 0.61 9.06
CA TRP A 68 21.49 0.59 10.40
C TRP A 68 20.76 1.52 11.38
N ARG A 69 20.40 2.73 10.95
CA ARG A 69 19.61 3.66 11.74
C ARG A 69 18.20 3.10 12.05
N GLU A 70 17.57 2.48 11.07
CA GLU A 70 16.24 1.89 11.23
C GLU A 70 16.22 0.76 12.27
N ILE A 71 17.15 -0.20 12.17
CA ILE A 71 17.21 -1.33 13.12
C ILE A 71 17.67 -0.91 14.52
N SER A 72 18.58 0.07 14.61
CA SER A 72 18.99 0.62 15.89
C SER A 72 17.85 1.36 16.59
N TYR A 73 17.08 2.14 15.85
CA TYR A 73 15.89 2.81 16.37
C TYR A 73 14.81 1.82 16.80
N ALA A 74 14.59 0.78 16.00
CA ALA A 74 13.67 -0.30 16.34
C ALA A 74 14.09 -1.01 17.66
N LYS A 75 15.38 -1.25 17.85
CA LYS A 75 15.94 -1.80 19.10
C LYS A 75 15.64 -0.91 20.30
N GLN A 76 15.87 0.41 20.18
CA GLN A 76 15.57 1.38 21.24
C GLN A 76 14.09 1.38 21.64
N LEU A 77 13.19 1.11 20.68
CA LEU A 77 11.75 1.01 20.92
C LEU A 77 11.32 -0.38 21.42
N GLY A 78 12.25 -1.30 21.65
CA GLY A 78 11.93 -2.69 22.05
C GLY A 78 11.15 -3.48 21.02
N LYS A 79 11.25 -3.11 19.72
CA LYS A 79 10.55 -3.83 18.65
C LYS A 79 11.14 -5.21 18.43
N GLN A 80 10.28 -6.16 18.07
CA GLN A 80 10.75 -7.48 17.68
C GLN A 80 11.38 -7.41 16.28
N ILE A 81 12.69 -7.64 16.22
CA ILE A 81 13.47 -7.63 14.97
C ILE A 81 13.62 -9.08 14.49
N ILE A 82 13.33 -9.31 13.20
CA ILE A 82 13.43 -10.60 12.53
C ILE A 82 14.48 -10.44 11.42
N PRO A 83 15.75 -10.82 11.67
CA PRO A 83 16.80 -10.76 10.67
C PRO A 83 16.69 -11.94 9.71
N ILE A 84 16.73 -11.65 8.41
CA ILE A 84 16.65 -12.61 7.31
C ILE A 84 17.89 -12.48 6.45
N LYS A 85 18.71 -13.50 6.41
CA LYS A 85 19.91 -13.55 5.57
C LYS A 85 19.56 -14.00 4.16
N ILE A 86 19.85 -13.16 3.16
CA ILE A 86 19.45 -13.38 1.76
C ILE A 86 20.63 -13.66 0.82
N ASP A 87 21.86 -13.47 1.29
CA ASP A 87 23.08 -13.78 0.53
C ASP A 87 24.16 -14.44 1.42
N ASN A 88 25.27 -14.89 0.81
CA ASN A 88 26.35 -15.57 1.51
C ASN A 88 27.37 -14.62 2.19
N SER A 89 27.10 -13.32 2.23
CA SER A 89 27.97 -12.36 2.90
C SER A 89 28.16 -12.68 4.38
N PRO A 90 29.30 -12.36 4.97
CA PRO A 90 29.49 -12.51 6.42
C PRO A 90 28.58 -11.55 7.19
N ILE A 91 28.05 -12.02 8.31
CA ILE A 91 27.28 -11.17 9.20
C ILE A 91 28.20 -10.13 9.81
N SER A 92 27.82 -8.85 9.74
CA SER A 92 28.67 -7.77 10.26
C SER A 92 28.94 -7.93 11.76
N THR A 93 30.17 -7.69 12.18
CA THR A 93 30.57 -7.74 13.59
C THR A 93 29.75 -6.77 14.43
N GLN A 94 29.40 -5.62 13.87
CA GLN A 94 28.55 -4.63 14.51
C GLN A 94 27.15 -5.19 14.79
N PHE A 95 26.53 -5.94 13.83
CA PHE A 95 25.24 -6.57 14.06
C PHE A 95 25.32 -7.62 15.17
N LEU A 96 26.33 -8.48 15.16
CA LEU A 96 26.53 -9.50 16.19
C LEU A 96 26.74 -8.89 17.58
N PHE A 97 27.45 -7.77 17.67
CA PHE A 97 27.64 -7.05 18.92
C PHE A 97 26.36 -6.41 19.44
N GLU A 98 25.59 -5.77 18.57
CA GLU A 98 24.35 -5.08 18.94
C GLU A 98 23.18 -6.06 19.20
N PHE A 99 23.16 -7.20 18.54
CA PHE A 99 22.04 -8.16 18.57
C PHE A 99 22.50 -9.61 18.86
N PRO A 100 23.22 -9.86 19.97
CA PRO A 100 23.90 -11.15 20.20
C PRO A 100 22.96 -12.35 20.39
N ARG A 101 21.66 -12.11 20.60
CA ARG A 101 20.66 -13.15 20.89
C ARG A 101 19.57 -13.26 19.83
N LEU A 102 19.65 -12.54 18.74
CA LEU A 102 18.64 -12.64 17.68
C LEU A 102 18.88 -13.91 16.85
N GLN A 103 17.81 -14.67 16.69
CA GLN A 103 17.82 -15.81 15.77
C GLN A 103 17.72 -15.28 14.34
N ILE A 104 18.73 -15.58 13.52
CA ILE A 104 18.77 -15.21 12.11
C ILE A 104 18.09 -16.29 11.29
N ILE A 105 17.16 -15.88 10.43
CA ILE A 105 16.53 -16.77 9.47
C ILE A 105 17.44 -16.83 8.24
N ASP A 106 17.96 -18.02 7.95
CA ASP A 106 18.69 -18.24 6.71
C ASP A 106 17.71 -18.53 5.56
N ALA A 107 17.73 -17.66 4.54
CA ALA A 107 16.91 -17.77 3.34
C ALA A 107 17.76 -18.11 2.09
N ILE A 108 18.86 -18.80 2.24
CA ILE A 108 19.76 -19.16 1.14
C ILE A 108 19.62 -20.66 0.83
N PRO A 109 19.43 -21.05 -0.46
CA PRO A 109 19.06 -20.17 -1.58
C PRO A 109 17.70 -19.51 -1.36
N PHE A 110 17.56 -18.29 -1.84
CA PHE A 110 16.34 -17.52 -1.59
C PHE A 110 15.13 -18.22 -2.23
N SER A 111 14.15 -18.51 -1.39
CA SER A 111 12.87 -19.09 -1.77
C SER A 111 11.79 -18.49 -0.91
N ILE A 112 10.88 -17.77 -1.51
CA ILE A 112 9.78 -17.11 -0.81
C ILE A 112 8.88 -18.11 -0.09
N HIS A 113 8.61 -19.26 -0.68
CA HIS A 113 7.79 -20.31 -0.04
C HIS A 113 8.45 -20.86 1.24
N SER A 114 9.75 -21.15 1.20
CA SER A 114 10.52 -21.58 2.37
C SER A 114 10.57 -20.49 3.44
N LEU A 115 10.76 -19.24 3.03
CA LEU A 115 10.79 -18.09 3.94
C LEU A 115 9.46 -17.87 4.65
N LEU A 116 8.34 -17.94 3.94
CA LEU A 116 7.01 -17.81 4.55
C LEU A 116 6.75 -18.88 5.60
N GLY A 117 7.11 -20.13 5.32
CA GLY A 117 6.99 -21.22 6.29
C GLY A 117 7.81 -21.00 7.57
N LYS A 118 8.95 -20.30 7.48
CA LYS A 118 9.78 -19.93 8.65
C LYS A 118 9.22 -18.69 9.38
N LEU A 119 8.60 -17.75 8.67
CA LEU A 119 8.05 -16.51 9.23
C LEU A 119 6.70 -16.71 9.90
N GLU A 120 5.85 -17.56 9.34
CA GLU A 120 4.47 -17.78 9.82
C GLU A 120 4.41 -18.12 11.32
N PRO A 121 5.18 -19.08 11.86
CA PRO A 121 5.14 -19.39 13.29
C PRO A 121 5.63 -18.21 14.16
N ILE A 122 6.59 -17.41 13.70
CA ILE A 122 7.11 -16.26 14.45
C ILE A 122 6.05 -15.16 14.51
N ILE A 123 5.42 -14.85 13.39
CA ILE A 123 4.37 -13.84 13.29
C ILE A 123 3.14 -14.29 14.07
N THR A 124 2.70 -15.54 13.91
CA THR A 124 1.51 -16.09 14.59
C THR A 124 1.71 -16.19 16.10
N ASN A 125 2.86 -16.67 16.58
CA ASN A 125 3.17 -16.76 18.00
C ASN A 125 3.36 -15.37 18.63
N GLY A 126 3.93 -14.43 17.90
CA GLY A 126 3.98 -13.02 18.32
C GLY A 126 2.59 -12.43 18.46
N ILE A 127 1.64 -12.83 17.61
CA ILE A 127 0.23 -12.45 17.72
C ILE A 127 -0.43 -13.05 18.96
N LYS A 128 -0.17 -14.30 19.29
CA LYS A 128 -0.75 -14.98 20.46
C LYS A 128 -0.24 -14.47 21.81
N ARG A 129 1.03 -14.05 21.90
CA ARG A 129 1.61 -13.50 23.15
C ARG A 129 1.05 -12.13 23.55
N THR A 130 0.49 -11.40 22.60
CA THR A 130 -0.19 -10.12 22.87
C THR A 130 -1.71 -10.25 22.97
N SER A 131 -2.27 -11.42 22.64
CA SER A 131 -3.73 -11.63 22.67
C SER A 131 -4.30 -11.87 24.07
N SER A 132 -3.48 -12.20 25.09
CA SER A 132 -3.96 -12.23 26.48
C SER A 132 -4.19 -10.83 27.08
N ASP A 133 -3.50 -9.79 26.57
CA ASP A 133 -3.62 -8.41 27.08
C ASP A 133 -4.27 -7.42 26.09
N SER A 134 -4.52 -7.82 24.84
CA SER A 134 -4.88 -6.89 23.77
C SER A 134 -6.17 -7.20 23.00
N ILE A 135 -6.88 -8.30 23.27
CA ILE A 135 -8.17 -8.59 22.60
C ILE A 135 -9.21 -7.51 22.94
N THR A 136 -9.18 -7.01 24.17
CA THR A 136 -10.08 -5.91 24.59
C THR A 136 -9.67 -4.56 23.97
N ASN A 137 -8.37 -4.33 23.76
CA ASN A 137 -7.86 -3.05 23.23
C ASN A 137 -7.93 -2.94 21.71
N GLN A 138 -7.70 -4.01 20.94
CA GLN A 138 -7.72 -3.91 19.48
C GLN A 138 -9.13 -3.73 18.90
N SER A 139 -10.12 -4.42 19.47
CA SER A 139 -11.52 -4.23 19.07
C SER A 139 -12.01 -2.83 19.44
N GLN A 140 -11.58 -2.31 20.59
CA GLN A 140 -11.88 -0.93 21.00
C GLN A 140 -11.11 0.10 20.15
N ILE A 141 -9.85 -0.14 19.83
CA ILE A 141 -9.05 0.76 18.96
C ILE A 141 -9.58 0.75 17.53
N GLN A 142 -10.01 -0.41 17.00
CA GLN A 142 -10.65 -0.47 15.68
C GLN A 142 -12.04 0.18 15.69
N ALA A 143 -12.81 0.00 16.75
CA ALA A 143 -14.10 0.65 16.91
C ALA A 143 -13.95 2.17 17.09
N ILE A 144 -12.97 2.64 17.87
CA ILE A 144 -12.64 4.06 18.04
C ILE A 144 -12.16 4.66 16.71
N LYS A 145 -11.27 3.98 15.99
CA LYS A 145 -10.80 4.44 14.67
C LYS A 145 -11.90 4.43 13.62
N LYS A 146 -12.81 3.44 13.64
CA LYS A 146 -13.99 3.41 12.77
C LYS A 146 -14.92 4.59 13.12
N GLN A 147 -15.14 4.85 14.40
CA GLN A 147 -15.99 5.93 14.89
C GLN A 147 -15.38 7.32 14.62
N GLU A 148 -14.06 7.48 14.73
CA GLU A 148 -13.34 8.71 14.34
C GLU A 148 -13.46 8.99 12.84
N LEU A 149 -13.43 7.95 12.00
CA LEU A 149 -13.61 8.08 10.55
C LEU A 149 -15.06 8.36 10.16
N ASP A 150 -16.02 7.72 10.84
CA ASP A 150 -17.46 7.97 10.61
C ASP A 150 -17.84 9.39 10.99
N ASN A 151 -17.14 9.98 11.96
CA ASN A 151 -17.31 11.36 12.43
C ASN A 151 -16.36 12.37 11.77
N TYR A 152 -15.45 11.91 10.87
CA TYR A 152 -14.53 12.82 10.22
C TYR A 152 -15.24 13.73 9.23
N THR A 153 -15.04 15.03 9.38
CA THR A 153 -15.51 16.03 8.42
C THR A 153 -14.37 16.33 7.44
N PRO A 154 -14.49 15.92 6.16
CA PRO A 154 -13.44 16.14 5.18
C PRO A 154 -13.19 17.62 4.93
N LYS A 155 -11.95 17.95 4.67
CA LYS A 155 -11.51 19.28 4.29
C LYS A 155 -11.47 19.42 2.78
N SER A 156 -11.89 20.59 2.29
CA SER A 156 -11.72 20.92 0.87
C SER A 156 -10.24 21.16 0.57
N ILE A 157 -9.74 20.46 -0.44
CA ILE A 157 -8.38 20.60 -0.96
C ILE A 157 -8.46 20.83 -2.48
N ASP A 158 -7.41 21.39 -3.07
CA ASP A 158 -7.39 21.79 -4.47
C ASP A 158 -7.08 20.60 -5.40
N ILE A 159 -8.10 19.77 -5.65
CA ILE A 159 -8.06 18.57 -6.48
C ILE A 159 -9.31 18.47 -7.34
N ASP A 160 -9.12 18.20 -8.63
CA ASP A 160 -10.22 18.03 -9.58
C ASP A 160 -10.55 16.56 -9.84
N ILE A 161 -9.54 15.69 -9.88
CA ILE A 161 -9.66 14.29 -10.27
C ILE A 161 -9.02 13.39 -9.21
N PHE A 162 -9.72 12.34 -8.80
CA PHE A 162 -9.19 11.26 -7.98
C PHE A 162 -9.08 9.97 -8.79
N ILE A 163 -7.94 9.26 -8.72
CA ILE A 163 -7.74 7.97 -9.37
C ILE A 163 -7.66 6.86 -8.32
N SER A 164 -8.71 6.04 -8.28
CA SER A 164 -8.78 4.80 -7.50
C SER A 164 -8.30 3.61 -8.32
N TYR A 165 -7.45 2.79 -7.75
CA TYR A 165 -6.88 1.63 -8.44
C TYR A 165 -6.39 0.56 -7.46
N ARG A 166 -6.37 -0.70 -7.90
CA ARG A 166 -5.74 -1.80 -7.16
C ARG A 166 -4.22 -1.75 -7.36
N ARG A 167 -3.46 -1.61 -6.29
CA ARG A 167 -2.00 -1.40 -6.39
C ARG A 167 -1.23 -2.56 -7.00
N ILE A 168 -1.70 -3.78 -6.79
CA ILE A 168 -0.99 -4.99 -7.22
C ILE A 168 -0.83 -5.08 -8.74
N ASP A 169 -1.80 -4.56 -9.49
CA ASP A 169 -1.84 -4.68 -10.95
C ASP A 169 -2.25 -3.39 -11.69
N GLY A 170 -2.55 -2.30 -10.96
CA GLY A 170 -3.03 -1.05 -11.55
C GLY A 170 -2.10 0.16 -11.39
N ARG A 171 -0.97 0.02 -10.68
CA ARG A 171 -0.12 1.15 -10.29
C ARG A 171 0.48 1.91 -11.48
N ASP A 172 1.07 1.17 -12.41
CA ASP A 172 1.78 1.80 -13.54
C ASP A 172 0.78 2.40 -14.53
N GLN A 173 -0.34 1.73 -14.74
CA GLN A 173 -1.44 2.21 -15.57
C GLN A 173 -2.07 3.49 -14.97
N ALA A 174 -2.33 3.51 -13.66
CA ALA A 174 -2.85 4.69 -12.99
C ALA A 174 -1.87 5.88 -13.06
N ARG A 175 -0.57 5.61 -12.95
CA ARG A 175 0.48 6.63 -13.14
C ARG A 175 0.47 7.19 -14.55
N ASN A 176 0.38 6.33 -15.57
CA ASN A 176 0.33 6.75 -16.98
C ASN A 176 -0.92 7.59 -17.24
N ILE A 177 -2.08 7.17 -16.72
CA ILE A 177 -3.33 7.94 -16.82
C ILE A 177 -3.16 9.32 -16.17
N MET A 178 -2.62 9.39 -14.97
CA MET A 178 -2.34 10.66 -14.27
C MET A 178 -1.43 11.58 -15.09
N GLN A 179 -0.35 11.03 -15.66
CA GLN A 179 0.57 11.81 -16.50
C GLN A 179 -0.12 12.29 -17.79
N GLY A 180 -0.87 11.42 -18.46
CA GLY A 180 -1.61 11.76 -19.67
C GLY A 180 -2.66 12.86 -19.42
N LEU A 181 -3.39 12.79 -18.31
CA LEU A 181 -4.36 13.82 -17.92
C LEU A 181 -3.67 15.16 -17.63
N LYS A 182 -2.52 15.14 -16.94
CA LYS A 182 -1.75 16.38 -16.69
C LYS A 182 -1.29 17.03 -17.98
N LEU A 183 -0.81 16.26 -18.95
CA LEU A 183 -0.43 16.75 -20.27
C LEU A 183 -1.64 17.27 -21.07
N SER A 184 -2.83 16.76 -20.81
CA SER A 184 -4.10 17.19 -21.41
C SER A 184 -4.76 18.37 -20.72
N GLY A 185 -4.08 19.04 -19.78
CA GLY A 185 -4.58 20.27 -19.14
C GLY A 185 -5.27 20.07 -17.79
N TYR A 186 -5.19 18.86 -17.17
CA TYR A 186 -5.73 18.58 -15.85
C TYR A 186 -4.61 18.41 -14.81
N PRO A 187 -4.05 19.49 -14.26
CA PRO A 187 -2.89 19.41 -13.36
C PRO A 187 -3.23 18.85 -11.97
N LYS A 188 -4.50 18.99 -11.53
CA LYS A 188 -4.94 18.70 -10.16
C LYS A 188 -5.49 17.27 -10.03
N VAL A 189 -4.66 16.29 -10.37
CA VAL A 189 -4.99 14.87 -10.28
C VAL A 189 -4.39 14.29 -9.01
N PHE A 190 -5.24 13.73 -8.15
CA PHE A 190 -4.81 12.93 -7.00
C PHE A 190 -4.63 11.48 -7.40
N PHE A 191 -3.46 10.99 -7.16
CA PHE A 191 -3.06 9.62 -7.39
C PHE A 191 -2.34 9.12 -6.13
N ASP A 192 -3.02 8.24 -5.37
CA ASP A 192 -2.44 7.74 -4.13
C ASP A 192 -1.41 6.63 -4.39
N TYR A 193 -0.14 7.03 -4.49
CA TYR A 193 0.95 6.06 -4.49
C TYR A 193 1.64 5.93 -3.11
N LYS A 194 1.33 6.81 -2.14
CA LYS A 194 2.04 6.93 -0.85
C LYS A 194 1.26 6.43 0.37
N SER A 195 -0.06 6.48 0.37
CA SER A 195 -0.83 6.58 1.61
C SER A 195 -1.17 5.27 2.33
N ILE A 196 -0.96 4.08 1.76
CA ILE A 196 -1.25 2.83 2.49
C ILE A 196 0.01 2.35 3.21
N ARG A 197 0.54 3.16 4.11
CA ARG A 197 1.67 2.74 4.93
C ARG A 197 1.28 2.19 6.30
N ASP A 198 0.05 2.46 6.77
CA ASP A 198 -0.27 2.21 8.18
C ASP A 198 -1.57 1.43 8.43
N GLY A 199 -2.23 0.84 7.41
CA GLY A 199 -3.53 0.17 7.61
C GLY A 199 -4.63 1.12 8.11
N VAL A 200 -4.33 2.41 8.22
CA VAL A 200 -5.24 3.47 8.61
C VAL A 200 -5.76 4.15 7.35
N PHE A 201 -7.07 4.22 7.21
CA PHE A 201 -7.71 5.02 6.17
C PHE A 201 -7.24 6.47 6.37
N ASN A 202 -6.45 6.97 5.45
CA ASN A 202 -5.84 8.28 5.58
C ASN A 202 -6.91 9.35 5.33
N THR A 203 -7.06 10.28 6.24
CA THR A 203 -7.94 11.45 6.08
C THR A 203 -7.68 12.23 4.79
N GLN A 204 -6.44 12.20 4.28
CA GLN A 204 -6.08 12.79 2.99
C GLN A 204 -6.80 12.16 1.80
N ILE A 205 -7.09 10.85 1.85
CA ILE A 205 -7.89 10.18 0.81
C ILE A 205 -9.34 10.64 0.88
N LEU A 206 -9.89 10.77 2.10
CA LEU A 206 -11.24 11.30 2.30
C LEU A 206 -11.34 12.74 1.80
N ASP A 207 -10.36 13.58 2.13
CA ASP A 207 -10.29 14.96 1.68
C ASP A 207 -10.20 15.02 0.14
N ALA A 208 -9.40 14.16 -0.47
CA ALA A 208 -9.23 14.09 -1.91
C ALA A 208 -10.50 13.62 -2.63
N ILE A 209 -11.17 12.56 -2.12
CA ILE A 209 -12.44 12.10 -2.70
C ILE A 209 -13.54 13.14 -2.48
N TYR A 210 -13.58 13.77 -1.30
CA TYR A 210 -14.55 14.84 -1.02
C TYR A 210 -14.38 16.04 -1.95
N SER A 211 -13.13 16.38 -2.29
CA SER A 211 -12.81 17.59 -3.08
C SER A 211 -12.90 17.36 -4.58
N CYS A 212 -12.62 16.15 -5.08
CA CYS A 212 -12.62 15.90 -6.52
C CYS A 212 -14.01 16.09 -7.14
N ASN A 213 -14.05 16.47 -8.41
CA ASN A 213 -15.24 16.46 -9.24
C ASN A 213 -15.47 15.10 -9.85
N ASP A 214 -14.42 14.52 -10.39
CA ASP A 214 -14.42 13.24 -11.08
C ASP A 214 -13.61 12.18 -10.30
N PHE A 215 -14.24 11.03 -10.12
CA PHE A 215 -13.64 9.85 -9.49
C PHE A 215 -13.38 8.80 -10.57
N ILE A 216 -12.15 8.62 -10.97
CA ILE A 216 -11.73 7.59 -11.92
C ILE A 216 -11.52 6.29 -11.16
N LEU A 217 -12.18 5.21 -11.59
CA LEU A 217 -11.98 3.87 -11.09
C LEU A 217 -11.30 3.01 -12.15
N LEU A 218 -10.05 2.62 -11.91
CA LEU A 218 -9.31 1.77 -12.81
C LEU A 218 -9.63 0.29 -12.56
N LEU A 219 -10.29 -0.34 -13.52
CA LEU A 219 -10.70 -1.73 -13.51
C LEU A 219 -9.64 -2.60 -14.19
N THR A 220 -8.69 -3.09 -13.39
CA THR A 220 -7.69 -4.09 -13.77
C THR A 220 -8.20 -5.51 -13.47
N PRO A 221 -7.50 -6.58 -13.89
CA PRO A 221 -7.91 -7.96 -13.59
C PRO A 221 -8.17 -8.24 -12.11
N LEU A 222 -7.42 -7.61 -11.21
CA LEU A 222 -7.54 -7.79 -9.77
C LEU A 222 -8.25 -6.63 -9.06
N ALA A 223 -8.77 -5.64 -9.79
CA ALA A 223 -9.35 -4.43 -9.20
C ALA A 223 -10.40 -4.72 -8.13
N MET A 224 -11.29 -5.68 -8.36
CA MET A 224 -12.39 -6.04 -7.45
C MET A 224 -12.13 -7.29 -6.62
N LYS A 225 -10.90 -7.83 -6.65
CA LYS A 225 -10.50 -9.04 -5.92
C LYS A 225 -10.68 -8.87 -4.45
N ASN A 226 -11.26 -8.76 -3.63
CA ASN A 226 -11.45 -8.59 -2.18
C ASN A 226 -12.45 -7.48 -1.83
N CYS A 227 -13.21 -6.98 -2.80
CA CYS A 227 -14.14 -5.88 -2.58
C CYS A 227 -15.26 -6.21 -1.58
N ALA A 228 -15.52 -7.50 -1.31
CA ALA A 228 -16.47 -7.95 -0.29
C ALA A 228 -15.94 -7.77 1.14
N ARG A 229 -14.63 -7.61 1.33
CA ARG A 229 -14.05 -7.43 2.66
C ARG A 229 -14.29 -6.01 3.16
N GLU A 230 -14.58 -5.86 4.45
CA GLU A 230 -14.79 -4.53 5.07
C GLU A 230 -13.54 -3.65 5.06
N ASP A 231 -12.35 -4.27 5.07
CA ASP A 231 -11.06 -3.58 5.08
C ASP A 231 -10.50 -3.30 3.68
N ASP A 232 -11.24 -3.63 2.62
CA ASP A 232 -10.81 -3.38 1.24
C ASP A 232 -10.80 -1.89 0.90
N TRP A 233 -9.66 -1.42 0.43
CA TRP A 233 -9.42 0.01 0.16
C TRP A 233 -10.22 0.52 -1.02
N VAL A 234 -10.20 -0.21 -2.15
CA VAL A 234 -10.91 0.21 -3.36
C VAL A 234 -12.41 0.26 -3.10
N ALA A 235 -12.94 -0.73 -2.36
CA ALA A 235 -14.34 -0.74 -1.97
C ALA A 235 -14.71 0.45 -1.06
N ARG A 236 -13.82 0.82 -0.12
CA ARG A 236 -14.04 2.01 0.73
C ARG A 236 -14.00 3.32 -0.06
N GLU A 237 -13.08 3.44 -1.00
CA GLU A 237 -12.97 4.61 -1.89
C GLU A 237 -14.24 4.76 -2.74
N ILE A 238 -14.75 3.66 -3.32
CA ILE A 238 -16.00 3.64 -4.09
C ILE A 238 -17.19 4.07 -3.23
N ARG A 239 -17.34 3.48 -2.03
CA ARG A 239 -18.43 3.87 -1.09
C ARG A 239 -18.34 5.34 -0.71
N THR A 240 -17.13 5.84 -0.52
CA THR A 240 -16.88 7.27 -0.20
C THR A 240 -17.27 8.15 -1.38
N ALA A 241 -16.94 7.76 -2.60
CA ALA A 241 -17.34 8.47 -3.82
C ALA A 241 -18.87 8.53 -3.96
N PHE A 242 -19.59 7.44 -3.69
CA PHE A 242 -21.05 7.44 -3.65
C PHE A 242 -21.61 8.35 -2.54
N LYS A 243 -21.03 8.26 -1.33
CA LYS A 243 -21.46 9.11 -0.19
C LYS A 243 -21.42 10.60 -0.52
N TYR A 244 -20.43 11.02 -1.30
CA TYR A 244 -20.25 12.43 -1.69
C TYR A 244 -20.74 12.75 -3.10
N ASN A 245 -21.55 11.87 -3.70
CA ASN A 245 -22.15 12.05 -5.03
C ASN A 245 -21.12 12.41 -6.12
N LYS A 246 -19.97 11.74 -6.10
CA LYS A 246 -18.92 11.99 -7.09
C LYS A 246 -19.28 11.37 -8.44
N LYS A 247 -18.90 12.03 -9.53
CA LYS A 247 -19.03 11.47 -10.86
C LYS A 247 -18.00 10.35 -11.02
N ILE A 248 -18.48 9.11 -11.01
CA ILE A 248 -17.60 7.93 -11.13
C ILE A 248 -17.43 7.59 -12.61
N ILE A 249 -16.19 7.42 -13.03
CA ILE A 249 -15.80 7.06 -14.40
C ILE A 249 -15.00 5.76 -14.33
N PRO A 250 -15.63 4.58 -14.53
CA PRO A 250 -14.90 3.34 -14.59
C PRO A 250 -14.08 3.26 -15.89
N ILE A 251 -12.79 2.93 -15.76
CA ILE A 251 -11.86 2.76 -16.88
C ILE A 251 -11.45 1.31 -16.96
N VAL A 252 -11.60 0.71 -18.14
CA VAL A 252 -11.07 -0.62 -18.45
C VAL A 252 -9.94 -0.48 -19.45
N ILE A 253 -8.80 -1.08 -19.14
CA ILE A 253 -7.67 -1.12 -20.06
C ILE A 253 -7.91 -2.26 -21.05
N GLU A 254 -8.08 -1.91 -22.33
CA GLU A 254 -8.46 -2.87 -23.38
C GLU A 254 -9.67 -3.72 -22.97
N ASN A 255 -9.48 -5.02 -22.84
CA ASN A 255 -10.51 -5.97 -22.38
C ASN A 255 -10.00 -6.81 -21.20
N THR A 256 -9.17 -6.23 -20.33
CA THR A 256 -8.49 -6.99 -19.26
C THR A 256 -9.35 -7.22 -18.02
N PHE A 257 -10.44 -6.47 -17.84
CA PHE A 257 -11.32 -6.64 -16.69
C PHE A 257 -12.21 -7.90 -16.85
N PRO A 258 -12.10 -8.89 -15.95
CA PRO A 258 -12.83 -10.16 -16.09
C PRO A 258 -14.33 -10.07 -15.74
N GLY A 259 -14.76 -8.91 -15.24
CA GLY A 259 -16.13 -8.70 -14.77
C GLY A 259 -16.23 -8.55 -13.26
N TRP A 260 -17.43 -8.37 -12.78
CA TRP A 260 -17.72 -8.23 -11.35
C TRP A 260 -17.73 -9.60 -10.67
N PRO A 261 -17.11 -9.76 -9.49
CA PRO A 261 -17.13 -11.04 -8.78
C PRO A 261 -18.53 -11.37 -8.24
N ASP A 262 -18.80 -12.66 -7.99
CA ASP A 262 -20.11 -13.14 -7.51
C ASP A 262 -20.44 -12.56 -6.12
N ASP A 263 -19.44 -12.35 -5.28
CA ASP A 263 -19.56 -11.76 -3.94
C ASP A 263 -19.51 -10.23 -3.95
N PHE A 264 -19.72 -9.58 -5.11
CA PHE A 264 -19.66 -8.12 -5.21
C PHE A 264 -20.72 -7.45 -4.30
N PRO A 265 -20.32 -6.50 -3.44
CA PRO A 265 -21.21 -5.90 -2.45
C PRO A 265 -22.40 -5.17 -3.08
N ARG A 266 -23.61 -5.45 -2.56
CA ARG A 266 -24.85 -4.90 -3.09
C ARG A 266 -24.94 -3.37 -3.02
N ASP A 267 -24.34 -2.78 -2.01
CA ASP A 267 -24.26 -1.31 -1.81
C ASP A 267 -23.43 -0.60 -2.89
N MET A 268 -22.60 -1.33 -3.62
CA MET A 268 -21.82 -0.80 -4.75
C MET A 268 -22.42 -1.15 -6.13
N ASN A 269 -23.53 -1.89 -6.19
CA ASN A 269 -24.15 -2.29 -7.47
C ASN A 269 -24.39 -1.14 -8.46
N PRO A 270 -24.75 0.09 -8.06
CA PRO A 270 -24.96 1.18 -9.02
C PRO A 270 -23.77 1.43 -9.95
N ILE A 271 -22.55 1.01 -9.58
CA ILE A 271 -21.37 1.18 -10.43
C ILE A 271 -21.43 0.28 -11.69
N LYS A 272 -22.17 -0.82 -11.63
CA LYS A 272 -22.32 -1.76 -12.75
C LYS A 272 -23.08 -1.16 -13.94
N ASP A 273 -23.92 -0.17 -13.64
CA ASP A 273 -24.77 0.51 -14.64
C ASP A 273 -24.04 1.69 -15.30
N ILE A 274 -22.85 2.04 -14.81
CA ILE A 274 -22.05 3.12 -15.38
C ILE A 274 -21.28 2.61 -16.60
N GLN A 275 -21.41 3.31 -17.72
CA GLN A 275 -20.67 2.97 -18.94
C GLN A 275 -19.16 3.10 -18.73
N PHE A 276 -18.44 2.02 -19.03
CA PHE A 276 -16.99 2.01 -18.97
C PHE A 276 -16.37 2.93 -20.02
N HIS A 277 -15.25 3.56 -19.65
CA HIS A 277 -14.34 4.17 -20.60
C HIS A 277 -13.27 3.15 -20.97
N LYS A 278 -13.17 2.80 -22.24
CA LYS A 278 -12.14 1.89 -22.72
C LYS A 278 -10.86 2.68 -23.00
N LEU A 279 -9.79 2.36 -22.29
CA LEU A 279 -8.47 2.90 -22.52
C LEU A 279 -7.67 1.91 -23.36
N LEU A 280 -7.13 2.39 -24.48
CA LEU A 280 -6.21 1.63 -25.32
C LEU A 280 -4.78 1.96 -24.90
N ILE A 281 -3.91 0.94 -24.95
CA ILE A 281 -2.48 1.08 -24.70
C ILE A 281 -1.76 1.28 -26.07
N ASP A 282 -0.48 1.55 -26.03
CA ASP A 282 0.41 1.76 -27.18
C ASP A 282 0.13 3.07 -27.94
N GLU A 283 0.17 3.03 -29.26
CA GLU A 283 0.05 4.19 -30.14
C GLU A 283 -1.29 4.96 -29.98
N TYR A 284 -2.33 4.33 -29.45
CA TYR A 284 -3.65 4.95 -29.23
C TYR A 284 -3.85 5.51 -27.82
N PHE A 285 -2.85 5.45 -26.96
CA PHE A 285 -2.98 5.88 -25.57
C PHE A 285 -3.34 7.36 -25.45
N GLU A 286 -2.63 8.24 -26.16
CA GLU A 286 -2.90 9.69 -26.11
C GLU A 286 -4.32 10.03 -26.57
N ASP A 287 -4.81 9.40 -27.63
CA ASP A 287 -6.16 9.63 -28.12
C ASP A 287 -7.21 9.08 -27.15
N SER A 288 -6.91 7.99 -26.47
CA SER A 288 -7.76 7.46 -25.41
C SER A 288 -7.83 8.40 -24.20
N ILE A 289 -6.72 9.03 -23.83
CA ILE A 289 -6.68 10.06 -22.77
C ILE A 289 -7.46 11.31 -23.21
N LYS A 290 -7.33 11.78 -24.45
CA LYS A 290 -8.14 12.91 -24.96
C LYS A 290 -9.64 12.60 -24.88
N ARG A 291 -10.06 11.40 -25.28
CA ARG A 291 -11.46 10.96 -25.15
C ARG A 291 -11.91 10.87 -23.70
N LEU A 292 -11.03 10.44 -22.79
CA LEU A 292 -11.30 10.44 -21.36
C LEU A 292 -11.50 11.89 -20.86
N ALA A 293 -10.63 12.80 -21.26
CA ALA A 293 -10.70 14.22 -20.92
C ALA A 293 -12.06 14.85 -21.28
N HIS A 294 -12.64 14.50 -22.43
CA HIS A 294 -13.99 14.95 -22.80
C HIS A 294 -15.13 14.41 -21.91
N ARG A 295 -14.87 13.40 -21.10
CA ARG A 295 -15.84 12.87 -20.14
C ARG A 295 -15.73 13.49 -18.76
N LEU A 296 -14.65 14.21 -18.49
CA LEU A 296 -14.42 14.85 -17.20
C LEU A 296 -15.33 16.07 -17.04
N SER A 297 -15.59 16.40 -15.78
CA SER A 297 -16.27 17.64 -15.44
C SER A 297 -15.28 18.78 -15.62
N THR A 298 -15.65 19.79 -16.39
CA THR A 298 -14.88 21.02 -16.60
C THR A 298 -15.03 21.99 -15.44
#